data_acee55e389ee9c9cd0ec150a61b76bd9
#
_entry.id   acee55e389ee9c9cd0ec150a61b76bd9
#
_cell.length_a   1.000
_cell.length_b   1.000
_cell.length_c   1.000
_cell.angle_alpha   90.00
_cell.angle_beta   90.00
_cell.angle_gamma   90.00
#
_symmetry.space_group_name_H-M   'P 1'
#
loop_
_entity.id
_entity.type
_entity.pdbx_description
1 polymer ?
#
loop_
_entity_poly.entity_id
_entity_poly.type
_entity_poly.pdbx_seq_one_letter_code
_entity_poly.pdbx_strand_id
1 'polypeptide(L)'
;VTKRIRRGLSASAAATLVVASALLAGGSAQAAGTTPPRPTVHTQEAYAPEDDFTAHWTRADAKQIAKLSDPTAPPRQNSMPEAQTMPQVPEDFPSMTDQAYVWDTWPLTDSSGQTYSVDGYDVIFALTAPRTLSFDDRHTSAKIGYFTRPTGIPAEQRPENGGWTYQGNVFGDGVTDGIFPDQSFTQQAEWSGSARIMADGTVKLFFTDVAFYRDAKGQDVKPADPVISLSEGRIEKVDGAVKTAGFETVTPLLRPDGQRYQTKDQNPFVNFRDPFTFTDPDHRGKTYMVFEANVAGKRGEQQCDETDLGYRKGDPKAEDPKEVTATGANLQMASIGLAVADDADLTKWHYLDPLLESACVTDQTERPEVMIQDGKHYLFTISHRSTFANGIDGPEGVYGFVGNGLRSDYKPMNGGSGLVLGNPTNLNYAGGTAYAPDYNQTPGAFQAYSSYILPGGLVESFIDAVGSKDSFRRGGTLGPTVKLDFDGDTSELDRGYGDGGLGAYADIPTTRVFDPAHPPQ
;
A
#
# COMPACT_ATOMS: atom_id res chain seq x y z
N VAL A 1 5.71 14.69 -49.87
CA VAL A 1 4.43 14.12 -50.32
C VAL A 1 3.46 14.18 -49.15
N THR A 2 2.55 15.15 -49.24
CA THR A 2 1.61 15.55 -48.18
C THR A 2 0.30 14.76 -48.35
N LYS A 3 -0.15 14.02 -47.34
CA LYS A 3 -1.50 13.47 -47.31
C LYS A 3 -2.33 14.18 -46.23
N ARG A 4 -3.33 14.93 -46.68
CA ARG A 4 -4.41 15.51 -45.87
C ARG A 4 -5.40 14.41 -45.47
N ILE A 5 -5.78 14.35 -44.22
CA ILE A 5 -6.91 13.56 -43.73
C ILE A 5 -8.05 14.53 -43.36
N ARG A 6 -9.22 14.28 -43.94
CA ARG A 6 -10.48 15.05 -43.75
C ARG A 6 -11.10 14.68 -42.40
N ARG A 7 -11.56 15.73 -41.70
CA ARG A 7 -12.44 15.62 -40.54
C ARG A 7 -13.87 15.44 -41.04
N GLY A 8 -14.58 14.43 -40.52
CA GLY A 8 -16.03 14.29 -40.63
C GLY A 8 -16.71 14.73 -39.36
N LEU A 9 -17.57 15.76 -39.45
CA LEU A 9 -18.49 16.15 -38.39
C LEU A 9 -19.73 15.27 -38.48
N SER A 10 -20.16 14.68 -37.37
CA SER A 10 -21.53 14.17 -37.24
C SER A 10 -22.20 14.86 -36.07
N ALA A 11 -23.32 15.53 -36.41
CA ALA A 11 -24.24 16.18 -35.48
C ALA A 11 -25.19 15.14 -34.87
N SER A 12 -25.41 15.21 -33.58
CA SER A 12 -26.48 14.47 -32.91
C SER A 12 -27.46 15.45 -32.27
N ALA A 13 -28.72 15.24 -32.57
CA ALA A 13 -29.86 16.06 -32.17
C ALA A 13 -30.23 15.84 -30.71
N ALA A 14 -30.52 16.92 -30.01
CA ALA A 14 -31.11 16.94 -28.68
C ALA A 14 -32.61 16.71 -28.74
N ALA A 15 -33.15 15.81 -27.94
CA ALA A 15 -34.57 15.67 -27.67
C ALA A 15 -34.88 16.20 -26.25
N THR A 16 -35.65 17.23 -26.18
CA THR A 16 -36.14 17.89 -24.96
C THR A 16 -37.38 17.16 -24.47
N LEU A 17 -37.36 16.66 -23.23
CA LEU A 17 -38.58 16.17 -22.56
C LEU A 17 -38.93 17.13 -21.41
N VAL A 18 -40.11 17.73 -21.49
CA VAL A 18 -40.73 18.58 -20.46
C VAL A 18 -41.52 17.66 -19.54
N VAL A 19 -41.26 17.69 -18.24
CA VAL A 19 -42.11 17.06 -17.21
C VAL A 19 -42.56 18.14 -16.23
N ALA A 20 -43.89 18.24 -16.11
CA ALA A 20 -44.60 19.20 -15.30
C ALA A 20 -44.49 18.90 -13.80
N SER A 21 -44.32 19.97 -13.03
CA SER A 21 -44.33 19.95 -11.56
C SER A 21 -45.77 19.94 -11.03
N ALA A 22 -46.07 19.01 -10.14
CA ALA A 22 -47.25 19.07 -9.29
C ALA A 22 -46.83 19.33 -7.84
N LEU A 23 -47.21 20.50 -7.32
CA LEU A 23 -47.10 20.83 -5.91
C LEU A 23 -48.22 20.10 -5.14
N LEU A 24 -47.85 19.37 -4.12
CA LEU A 24 -48.76 18.99 -3.04
C LEU A 24 -48.09 19.32 -1.69
N ALA A 25 -48.73 20.24 -0.98
CA ALA A 25 -48.43 20.56 0.40
C ALA A 25 -49.00 19.47 1.31
N GLY A 26 -48.22 19.03 2.28
CA GLY A 26 -48.67 18.04 3.27
C GLY A 26 -47.70 17.88 4.43
N GLY A 27 -48.08 18.43 5.56
CA GLY A 27 -47.93 18.03 6.94
C GLY A 27 -46.58 17.44 7.42
N SER A 28 -45.92 18.21 8.27
CA SER A 28 -44.83 17.74 9.13
C SER A 28 -45.34 16.71 10.15
N ALA A 29 -44.99 15.43 9.93
CA ALA A 29 -44.97 14.41 10.96
C ALA A 29 -43.52 14.17 11.32
N GLN A 30 -43.16 14.52 12.56
CA GLN A 30 -41.86 14.15 13.17
C GLN A 30 -41.83 12.61 13.31
N ALA A 31 -41.16 11.93 12.40
CA ALA A 31 -40.86 10.54 12.54
C ALA A 31 -39.70 10.41 13.56
N ALA A 32 -39.98 9.74 14.69
CA ALA A 32 -38.95 9.29 15.61
C ALA A 32 -37.91 8.49 14.83
N GLY A 33 -36.67 8.96 14.83
CA GLY A 33 -35.56 8.30 14.18
C GLY A 33 -35.32 6.93 14.82
N THR A 34 -35.69 5.88 14.11
CA THR A 34 -35.17 4.54 14.39
C THR A 34 -33.77 4.49 13.84
N THR A 35 -32.78 4.55 14.71
CA THR A 35 -31.40 4.21 14.39
C THR A 35 -31.43 2.84 13.69
N PRO A 36 -30.85 2.70 12.47
CA PRO A 36 -30.77 1.39 11.85
C PRO A 36 -30.04 0.45 12.78
N PRO A 37 -30.45 -0.83 12.88
CA PRO A 37 -29.78 -1.78 13.72
C PRO A 37 -28.31 -1.86 13.31
N ARG A 38 -27.43 -1.68 14.29
CA ARG A 38 -25.98 -1.85 14.14
C ARG A 38 -25.74 -3.23 13.49
N PRO A 39 -24.94 -3.34 12.43
CA PRO A 39 -24.61 -4.65 11.87
C PRO A 39 -24.05 -5.52 12.99
N THR A 40 -24.62 -6.67 13.19
CA THR A 40 -24.08 -7.67 14.11
C THR A 40 -22.74 -8.11 13.55
N VAL A 41 -21.66 -7.71 14.24
CA VAL A 41 -20.33 -8.26 13.95
C VAL A 41 -20.47 -9.77 14.17
N HIS A 42 -20.44 -10.55 13.09
CA HIS A 42 -20.33 -11.98 13.19
C HIS A 42 -19.00 -12.28 13.87
N THR A 43 -19.03 -13.00 14.98
CA THR A 43 -17.83 -13.51 15.65
C THR A 43 -17.15 -14.45 14.67
N GLN A 44 -16.08 -13.99 14.03
CA GLN A 44 -15.26 -14.79 13.14
C GLN A 44 -14.43 -15.74 14.00
N GLU A 45 -14.35 -16.98 13.62
CA GLU A 45 -13.44 -17.93 14.25
C GLU A 45 -12.00 -17.48 13.96
N ALA A 46 -11.15 -17.48 14.98
CA ALA A 46 -9.72 -17.33 14.83
C ALA A 46 -9.08 -18.71 14.74
N TYR A 47 -8.11 -18.84 13.86
CA TYR A 47 -7.34 -20.08 13.64
C TYR A 47 -5.94 -19.91 14.24
N ALA A 48 -5.25 -21.00 14.53
CA ALA A 48 -3.86 -20.92 14.89
C ALA A 48 -3.02 -20.44 13.69
N PRO A 49 -1.92 -19.70 13.90
CA PRO A 49 -1.12 -19.18 12.79
C PRO A 49 -0.58 -20.24 11.85
N GLU A 50 -0.37 -21.45 12.35
CA GLU A 50 0.14 -22.60 11.63
C GLU A 50 -0.97 -23.42 10.91
N ASP A 51 -2.25 -23.04 11.07
CA ASP A 51 -3.34 -23.71 10.38
C ASP A 51 -3.31 -23.38 8.87
N ASP A 52 -3.68 -24.35 8.06
CA ASP A 52 -3.81 -24.22 6.60
C ASP A 52 -5.10 -23.45 6.25
N PHE A 53 -5.19 -22.20 6.70
CA PHE A 53 -6.33 -21.35 6.42
C PHE A 53 -5.87 -20.04 5.79
N THR A 54 -6.41 -19.72 4.64
CA THR A 54 -6.19 -18.45 3.93
C THR A 54 -7.52 -17.72 3.78
N ALA A 55 -7.54 -16.45 4.19
CA ALA A 55 -8.70 -15.60 3.93
C ALA A 55 -8.77 -15.20 2.45
N HIS A 56 -9.97 -14.91 1.95
CA HIS A 56 -10.17 -14.52 0.56
C HIS A 56 -10.85 -13.15 0.47
N TRP A 57 -10.23 -12.24 -0.28
CA TRP A 57 -10.92 -11.07 -0.81
C TRP A 57 -11.59 -11.46 -2.10
N THR A 58 -12.88 -11.71 -2.04
CA THR A 58 -13.58 -12.26 -3.18
C THR A 58 -13.95 -11.19 -4.21
N ARG A 59 -14.16 -11.62 -5.44
CA ARG A 59 -14.66 -10.74 -6.50
C ARG A 59 -16.05 -10.16 -6.16
N ALA A 60 -16.89 -10.88 -5.42
CA ALA A 60 -18.18 -10.37 -4.97
C ALA A 60 -18.04 -9.26 -3.94
N ASP A 61 -17.07 -9.40 -3.03
CA ASP A 61 -16.75 -8.34 -2.05
C ASP A 61 -16.20 -7.11 -2.75
N ALA A 62 -15.20 -7.26 -3.60
CA ALA A 62 -14.58 -6.14 -4.30
C ALA A 62 -15.57 -5.35 -5.17
N LYS A 63 -16.58 -6.00 -5.75
CA LYS A 63 -17.68 -5.32 -6.46
C LYS A 63 -18.51 -4.38 -5.56
N GLN A 64 -18.42 -4.50 -4.22
CA GLN A 64 -19.08 -3.55 -3.31
C GLN A 64 -18.47 -2.15 -3.40
N ILE A 65 -17.21 -2.02 -3.83
CA ILE A 65 -16.54 -0.72 -4.04
C ILE A 65 -17.40 0.17 -4.94
N ALA A 66 -17.97 -0.38 -6.00
CA ALA A 66 -18.83 0.39 -6.93
C ALA A 66 -20.07 1.00 -6.26
N LYS A 67 -20.52 0.46 -5.12
CA LYS A 67 -21.65 0.98 -4.36
C LYS A 67 -21.31 2.23 -3.53
N LEU A 68 -20.03 2.47 -3.30
CA LEU A 68 -19.56 3.66 -2.60
C LEU A 68 -19.60 4.91 -3.50
N SER A 69 -19.57 4.72 -4.83
CA SER A 69 -19.59 5.82 -5.79
C SER A 69 -20.95 6.53 -5.77
N ASP A 70 -20.93 7.86 -5.83
CA ASP A 70 -22.15 8.64 -6.03
C ASP A 70 -22.75 8.30 -7.41
N PRO A 71 -23.97 7.73 -7.46
CA PRO A 71 -24.60 7.34 -8.71
C PRO A 71 -24.94 8.54 -9.61
N THR A 72 -24.87 9.78 -9.08
CA THR A 72 -25.11 11.01 -9.84
C THR A 72 -23.84 11.58 -10.45
N ALA A 73 -22.67 11.10 -10.05
CA ALA A 73 -21.40 11.51 -10.64
C ALA A 73 -21.25 10.94 -12.06
N PRO A 74 -20.60 11.66 -12.97
CA PRO A 74 -20.26 11.11 -14.28
C PRO A 74 -19.53 9.76 -14.16
N PRO A 75 -19.79 8.79 -15.05
CA PRO A 75 -19.29 7.41 -14.92
C PRO A 75 -17.76 7.24 -14.80
N ARG A 76 -17.00 8.30 -14.94
CA ARG A 76 -15.54 8.30 -14.81
C ARG A 76 -15.02 9.22 -13.71
N GLN A 77 -15.89 9.83 -12.95
CA GLN A 77 -15.56 10.57 -11.74
C GLN A 77 -16.07 9.73 -10.57
N ASN A 78 -15.22 8.87 -10.04
CA ASN A 78 -15.54 8.14 -8.83
C ASN A 78 -15.56 9.14 -7.68
N SER A 79 -16.69 9.70 -7.37
CA SER A 79 -16.89 10.41 -6.11
C SER A 79 -16.98 9.35 -5.02
N MET A 80 -15.82 9.00 -4.46
CA MET A 80 -15.75 8.16 -3.28
C MET A 80 -16.30 8.92 -2.08
N PRO A 81 -16.80 8.21 -1.05
CA PRO A 81 -17.27 8.84 0.18
C PRO A 81 -16.20 9.75 0.76
N GLU A 82 -16.58 10.90 1.23
CA GLU A 82 -15.66 11.86 1.85
C GLU A 82 -14.93 11.24 3.04
N ALA A 83 -15.60 10.36 3.79
CA ALA A 83 -15.02 9.63 4.92
C ALA A 83 -13.82 8.73 4.55
N GLN A 84 -13.73 8.26 3.31
CA GLN A 84 -12.63 7.43 2.80
C GLN A 84 -11.84 8.13 1.70
N THR A 85 -11.89 9.45 1.60
CA THR A 85 -11.18 10.18 0.56
C THR A 85 -10.16 11.14 1.15
N MET A 86 -8.89 10.96 0.78
CA MET A 86 -7.80 11.84 1.19
C MET A 86 -8.11 13.30 0.80
N PRO A 87 -7.86 14.30 1.65
CA PRO A 87 -7.96 15.70 1.29
C PRO A 87 -7.00 16.06 0.16
N GLN A 88 -7.37 17.04 -0.62
CA GLN A 88 -6.49 17.54 -1.69
C GLN A 88 -5.28 18.25 -1.09
N VAL A 89 -4.08 17.82 -1.44
CA VAL A 89 -2.83 18.48 -1.06
C VAL A 89 -2.66 19.75 -1.90
N PRO A 90 -2.28 20.89 -1.30
CA PRO A 90 -1.99 22.13 -2.02
C PRO A 90 -0.91 21.97 -3.09
N GLU A 91 -1.04 22.68 -4.21
CA GLU A 91 -0.08 22.59 -5.32
C GLU A 91 1.30 23.13 -4.98
N ASP A 92 1.40 24.02 -3.99
CA ASP A 92 2.63 24.67 -3.51
C ASP A 92 3.32 23.92 -2.36
N PHE A 93 2.99 22.61 -2.19
CA PHE A 93 3.61 21.79 -1.15
C PHE A 93 5.15 21.89 -1.14
N PRO A 94 5.80 21.90 0.04
CA PRO A 94 7.25 21.98 0.16
C PRO A 94 7.91 20.67 -0.27
N SER A 95 9.08 20.76 -0.91
CA SER A 95 9.95 19.62 -1.10
C SER A 95 10.75 19.33 0.17
N MET A 96 10.82 18.09 0.61
CA MET A 96 11.60 17.68 1.79
C MET A 96 13.09 17.73 1.53
N THR A 97 13.49 17.57 0.28
CA THR A 97 14.87 17.70 -0.17
C THR A 97 14.91 17.98 -1.67
N ASP A 98 15.90 18.74 -2.11
CA ASP A 98 16.23 18.97 -3.51
C ASP A 98 17.24 17.96 -4.07
N GLN A 99 17.78 17.09 -3.21
CA GLN A 99 18.82 16.14 -3.57
C GLN A 99 18.25 14.86 -4.22
N ALA A 100 17.06 14.43 -3.82
CA ALA A 100 16.47 13.18 -4.27
C ALA A 100 14.95 13.29 -4.45
N TYR A 101 14.38 12.44 -5.32
CA TYR A 101 12.98 12.04 -5.21
C TYR A 101 12.81 11.16 -3.98
N VAL A 102 11.65 11.23 -3.33
CA VAL A 102 11.31 10.48 -2.13
C VAL A 102 9.93 9.87 -2.31
N TRP A 103 9.80 8.59 -2.03
CA TRP A 103 8.52 7.86 -2.00
C TRP A 103 8.59 6.70 -1.02
N ASP A 104 7.50 5.99 -0.80
CA ASP A 104 7.39 4.83 0.09
C ASP A 104 8.10 5.02 1.43
N THR A 105 7.44 5.70 2.35
CA THR A 105 8.01 6.00 3.67
C THR A 105 7.63 4.95 4.70
N TRP A 106 8.50 4.72 5.68
CA TRP A 106 8.19 3.94 6.88
C TRP A 106 9.01 4.44 8.08
N PRO A 107 8.42 4.47 9.29
CA PRO A 107 9.13 4.90 10.49
C PRO A 107 9.97 3.77 11.10
N LEU A 108 10.82 4.16 12.06
CA LEU A 108 11.43 3.22 12.99
C LEU A 108 10.41 2.82 14.05
N THR A 109 10.10 1.53 14.15
CA THR A 109 9.09 1.02 15.08
C THR A 109 9.63 -0.09 15.98
N ASP A 110 8.88 -0.44 17.03
CA ASP A 110 9.10 -1.67 17.79
C ASP A 110 8.27 -2.85 17.23
N SER A 111 8.26 -3.95 17.97
CA SER A 111 7.49 -5.14 17.63
C SER A 111 5.97 -4.96 17.63
N SER A 112 5.46 -3.91 18.25
CA SER A 112 4.03 -3.57 18.30
C SER A 112 3.63 -2.49 17.31
N GLY A 113 4.57 -2.02 16.46
CA GLY A 113 4.35 -0.93 15.51
C GLY A 113 4.43 0.46 16.14
N GLN A 114 4.76 0.58 17.44
CA GLN A 114 4.95 1.88 18.09
C GLN A 114 6.23 2.55 17.58
N THR A 115 6.14 3.84 17.27
CA THR A 115 7.27 4.62 16.74
C THR A 115 8.30 4.93 17.81
N TYR A 116 9.57 4.87 17.43
CA TYR A 116 10.70 5.17 18.32
C TYR A 116 11.54 6.34 17.83
N SER A 117 11.98 7.16 18.78
CA SER A 117 13.11 8.08 18.58
C SER A 117 14.39 7.49 19.17
N VAL A 118 15.50 7.87 18.60
CA VAL A 118 16.85 7.46 19.02
C VAL A 118 17.70 8.69 19.18
N ASP A 119 18.43 8.78 20.29
CA ASP A 119 19.34 9.90 20.60
C ASP A 119 18.73 11.30 20.44
N GLY A 120 17.42 11.43 20.70
CA GLY A 120 16.68 12.69 20.60
C GLY A 120 16.23 13.06 19.18
N TYR A 121 16.14 12.06 18.28
CA TYR A 121 15.65 12.25 16.91
C TYR A 121 14.58 11.23 16.55
N ASP A 122 13.53 11.70 15.89
CA ASP A 122 12.61 10.86 15.13
C ASP A 122 13.31 10.43 13.84
N VAL A 123 13.03 9.19 13.39
CA VAL A 123 13.66 8.61 12.21
C VAL A 123 12.62 8.00 11.30
N ILE A 124 12.69 8.34 10.03
CA ILE A 124 11.94 7.66 8.96
C ILE A 124 12.88 7.22 7.84
N PHE A 125 12.55 6.11 7.24
CA PHE A 125 13.17 5.63 6.02
C PHE A 125 12.24 5.89 4.83
N ALA A 126 12.81 5.97 3.65
CA ALA A 126 12.05 6.14 2.42
C ALA A 126 12.85 5.63 1.23
N LEU A 127 12.17 5.27 0.16
CA LEU A 127 12.84 5.09 -1.12
C LEU A 127 13.26 6.44 -1.67
N THR A 128 14.45 6.48 -2.25
CA THR A 128 15.04 7.68 -2.85
C THR A 128 15.64 7.36 -4.22
N ALA A 129 15.62 8.34 -5.11
CA ALA A 129 16.34 8.29 -6.37
C ALA A 129 16.83 9.68 -6.77
N PRO A 130 17.94 9.78 -7.53
CA PRO A 130 18.47 11.08 -7.95
C PRO A 130 17.46 11.89 -8.78
N ARG A 131 17.29 13.17 -8.48
CA ARG A 131 16.43 14.08 -9.28
C ARG A 131 16.97 14.36 -10.69
N THR A 132 18.11 13.82 -11.06
CA THR A 132 18.64 13.83 -12.44
C THR A 132 17.92 12.84 -13.36
N LEU A 133 17.20 11.89 -12.79
CA LEU A 133 16.33 10.97 -13.52
C LEU A 133 14.95 11.62 -13.76
N SER A 134 14.17 11.06 -14.70
CA SER A 134 12.75 11.35 -14.72
C SER A 134 12.08 10.71 -13.49
N PHE A 135 10.99 11.31 -13.02
CA PHE A 135 10.26 10.75 -11.89
C PHE A 135 9.75 9.32 -12.17
N ASP A 136 9.37 9.05 -13.41
CA ASP A 136 8.81 7.76 -13.80
C ASP A 136 9.90 6.66 -13.91
N ASP A 137 11.18 7.03 -14.02
CA ASP A 137 12.32 6.10 -14.10
C ASP A 137 12.94 5.78 -12.72
N ARG A 138 12.41 6.33 -11.62
CA ARG A 138 12.98 6.23 -10.28
C ARG A 138 13.12 4.81 -9.75
N HIS A 139 12.18 3.93 -10.08
CA HIS A 139 12.06 2.60 -9.47
C HIS A 139 13.27 1.70 -9.72
N THR A 140 13.88 1.78 -10.89
CA THR A 140 15.05 0.95 -11.23
C THR A 140 16.34 1.46 -10.56
N SER A 141 16.34 2.66 -9.98
CA SER A 141 17.47 3.29 -9.31
C SER A 141 17.18 3.59 -7.84
N ALA A 142 16.15 2.96 -7.30
CA ALA A 142 15.72 3.15 -5.92
C ALA A 142 16.81 2.75 -4.93
N LYS A 143 17.02 3.60 -3.92
CA LYS A 143 17.87 3.37 -2.76
C LYS A 143 17.11 3.71 -1.49
N ILE A 144 17.41 3.02 -0.40
CA ILE A 144 16.83 3.34 0.89
C ILE A 144 17.58 4.52 1.49
N GLY A 145 16.90 5.65 1.58
CA GLY A 145 17.36 6.83 2.29
C GLY A 145 16.71 6.95 3.66
N TYR A 146 17.22 7.88 4.49
CA TYR A 146 16.61 8.15 5.78
C TYR A 146 16.58 9.65 6.07
N PHE A 147 15.57 10.00 6.87
CA PHE A 147 15.33 11.36 7.35
C PHE A 147 15.32 11.36 8.86
N THR A 148 15.76 12.46 9.45
CA THR A 148 15.70 12.66 10.89
C THR A 148 15.10 14.01 11.22
N ARG A 149 14.46 14.07 12.39
CA ARG A 149 13.90 15.30 12.96
C ARG A 149 14.19 15.31 14.47
N PRO A 150 14.65 16.41 15.06
CA PRO A 150 14.76 16.50 16.51
C PRO A 150 13.39 16.22 17.17
N THR A 151 13.35 15.34 18.18
CA THR A 151 12.16 15.05 18.95
C THR A 151 11.68 16.25 19.78
N GLY A 152 10.38 16.28 20.08
CA GLY A 152 9.81 17.23 21.03
C GLY A 152 9.62 18.65 20.49
N ILE A 153 9.82 18.88 19.19
CA ILE A 153 9.44 20.16 18.58
C ILE A 153 7.93 20.17 18.38
N PRO A 154 7.18 21.07 19.06
CA PRO A 154 5.75 21.21 18.84
C PRO A 154 5.41 21.45 17.37
N ALA A 155 4.30 20.92 16.88
CA ALA A 155 3.92 20.99 15.46
C ALA A 155 3.91 22.44 14.92
N GLU A 156 3.40 23.39 15.73
CA GLU A 156 3.32 24.81 15.40
C GLU A 156 4.68 25.53 15.36
N GLN A 157 5.75 24.89 15.82
CA GLN A 157 7.12 25.43 15.80
C GLN A 157 7.99 24.74 14.72
N ARG A 158 7.45 23.76 14.03
CA ARG A 158 8.18 23.06 12.96
C ARG A 158 8.24 23.92 11.70
N PRO A 159 9.31 23.81 10.91
CA PRO A 159 9.34 24.36 9.55
C PRO A 159 8.21 23.75 8.68
N GLU A 160 7.89 24.40 7.56
CA GLU A 160 6.85 23.95 6.62
C GLU A 160 7.03 22.50 6.14
N ASN A 161 8.27 22.02 6.07
CA ASN A 161 8.58 20.62 5.73
C ASN A 161 8.50 19.64 6.93
N GLY A 162 7.85 20.02 8.01
CA GLY A 162 7.74 19.19 9.22
C GLY A 162 9.03 19.07 10.03
N GLY A 163 10.10 19.78 9.67
CA GLY A 163 11.40 19.79 10.35
C GLY A 163 12.31 18.60 9.99
N TRP A 164 11.97 17.85 8.96
CA TRP A 164 12.75 16.73 8.49
C TRP A 164 14.01 17.15 7.72
N THR A 165 15.08 16.38 7.93
CA THR A 165 16.36 16.55 7.22
C THR A 165 16.75 15.23 6.57
N TYR A 166 16.99 15.24 5.26
CA TYR A 166 17.53 14.09 4.53
C TYR A 166 18.98 13.86 4.93
N GLN A 167 19.31 12.65 5.35
CA GLN A 167 20.65 12.28 5.83
C GLN A 167 21.48 11.52 4.79
N GLY A 168 20.88 11.12 3.67
CA GLY A 168 21.51 10.30 2.65
C GLY A 168 20.95 8.89 2.61
N ASN A 169 21.62 8.02 1.86
CA ASN A 169 21.27 6.60 1.78
C ASN A 169 21.77 5.83 2.99
N VAL A 170 21.02 4.78 3.37
CA VAL A 170 21.41 3.87 4.46
C VAL A 170 22.62 3.04 4.05
N PHE A 171 22.62 2.51 2.84
CA PHE A 171 23.66 1.64 2.32
C PHE A 171 24.68 2.41 1.48
N GLY A 172 25.95 2.04 1.64
CA GLY A 172 27.00 2.41 0.71
C GLY A 172 26.89 1.64 -0.61
N ASP A 173 27.65 2.08 -1.61
CA ASP A 173 27.72 1.39 -2.90
C ASP A 173 28.24 -0.04 -2.73
N GLY A 174 27.58 -0.99 -3.38
CA GLY A 174 27.95 -2.39 -3.41
C GLY A 174 27.59 -3.23 -2.17
N VAL A 175 26.93 -2.66 -1.16
CA VAL A 175 26.54 -3.42 0.06
C VAL A 175 25.58 -4.56 -0.27
N THR A 176 24.74 -4.41 -1.27
CA THR A 176 23.80 -5.46 -1.72
C THR A 176 24.37 -6.36 -2.83
N ASP A 177 25.64 -6.19 -3.21
CA ASP A 177 26.28 -7.03 -4.21
C ASP A 177 26.32 -8.50 -3.74
N GLY A 178 26.10 -9.42 -4.67
CA GLY A 178 26.12 -10.85 -4.39
C GLY A 178 24.80 -11.45 -3.90
N ILE A 179 23.76 -10.64 -3.68
CA ILE A 179 22.43 -11.12 -3.28
C ILE A 179 21.81 -12.02 -4.38
N PHE A 180 22.05 -11.70 -5.65
CA PHE A 180 21.54 -12.48 -6.76
C PHE A 180 22.57 -13.51 -7.25
N PRO A 181 22.16 -14.77 -7.51
CA PRO A 181 23.07 -15.78 -8.04
C PRO A 181 23.65 -15.42 -9.41
N ASP A 182 22.82 -14.84 -10.28
CA ASP A 182 23.24 -14.32 -11.60
C ASP A 182 23.60 -12.85 -11.47
N GLN A 183 24.89 -12.56 -11.60
CA GLN A 183 25.45 -11.21 -11.52
C GLN A 183 25.48 -10.47 -12.87
N SER A 184 24.82 -11.00 -13.90
CA SER A 184 24.77 -10.35 -15.23
C SER A 184 23.75 -9.21 -15.32
N PHE A 185 23.07 -8.88 -14.23
CA PHE A 185 22.14 -7.74 -14.19
C PHE A 185 22.88 -6.43 -14.47
N THR A 186 22.15 -5.49 -15.04
CA THR A 186 22.68 -4.16 -15.39
C THR A 186 22.39 -3.11 -14.33
N GLN A 187 21.44 -3.37 -13.43
CA GLN A 187 21.03 -2.46 -12.38
C GLN A 187 20.41 -3.23 -11.20
N GLN A 188 20.71 -2.78 -10.00
CA GLN A 188 20.13 -3.29 -8.77
C GLN A 188 19.51 -2.12 -8.00
N ALA A 189 18.36 -2.35 -7.39
CA ALA A 189 17.63 -1.37 -6.58
C ALA A 189 17.22 -2.00 -5.25
N GLU A 190 17.06 -1.13 -4.27
CA GLU A 190 16.50 -1.44 -2.97
C GLU A 190 15.05 -0.93 -2.95
N TRP A 191 14.09 -1.81 -2.62
CA TRP A 191 12.68 -1.45 -2.55
C TRP A 191 12.16 -1.51 -1.13
N SER A 192 10.92 -1.11 -0.94
CA SER A 192 10.25 -0.88 0.33
C SER A 192 10.35 -2.02 1.33
N GLY A 193 10.10 -1.66 2.58
CA GLY A 193 10.09 -2.60 3.69
C GLY A 193 9.67 -1.98 5.00
N SER A 194 10.25 -2.46 6.10
CA SER A 194 10.00 -1.99 7.45
C SER A 194 11.28 -1.92 8.29
N ALA A 195 11.27 -1.14 9.35
CA ALA A 195 12.41 -0.99 10.25
C ALA A 195 11.97 -1.22 11.70
N ARG A 196 12.70 -2.10 12.40
CA ARG A 196 12.40 -2.48 13.77
C ARG A 196 13.59 -2.23 14.69
N ILE A 197 13.37 -1.54 15.81
CA ILE A 197 14.38 -1.42 16.86
C ILE A 197 14.29 -2.59 17.82
N MET A 198 15.43 -3.19 18.13
CA MET A 198 15.56 -4.30 19.05
C MET A 198 15.89 -3.79 20.46
N ALA A 199 15.74 -4.67 21.47
CA ALA A 199 15.96 -4.33 22.87
C ALA A 199 17.39 -3.82 23.17
N ASP A 200 18.37 -4.22 22.40
CA ASP A 200 19.77 -3.77 22.53
C ASP A 200 20.08 -2.48 21.72
N GLY A 201 19.07 -1.90 21.06
CA GLY A 201 19.19 -0.73 20.21
C GLY A 201 19.64 -1.04 18.78
N THR A 202 19.81 -2.30 18.42
CA THR A 202 20.04 -2.68 17.03
C THR A 202 18.78 -2.38 16.21
N VAL A 203 18.97 -1.76 15.06
CA VAL A 203 17.92 -1.55 14.08
C VAL A 203 18.00 -2.64 13.03
N LYS A 204 16.91 -3.38 12.85
CA LYS A 204 16.75 -4.37 11.79
C LYS A 204 15.93 -3.75 10.67
N LEU A 205 16.56 -3.63 9.51
CA LEU A 205 15.95 -3.08 8.30
C LEU A 205 15.63 -4.22 7.36
N PHE A 206 14.34 -4.52 7.21
CA PHE A 206 13.81 -5.48 6.26
C PHE A 206 13.41 -4.74 4.99
N PHE A 207 13.79 -5.25 3.85
CA PHE A 207 13.55 -4.58 2.57
C PHE A 207 13.59 -5.58 1.42
N THR A 208 13.33 -5.12 0.21
CA THR A 208 13.34 -5.95 -0.99
C THR A 208 14.50 -5.57 -1.89
N ASP A 209 15.38 -6.51 -2.19
CA ASP A 209 16.36 -6.36 -3.26
C ASP A 209 15.75 -6.77 -4.61
N VAL A 210 15.98 -5.96 -5.63
CA VAL A 210 15.59 -6.23 -7.02
C VAL A 210 16.74 -6.01 -7.97
N ALA A 211 16.85 -6.89 -8.97
CA ALA A 211 17.83 -6.75 -10.04
C ALA A 211 17.12 -6.69 -11.40
N PHE A 212 17.61 -5.83 -12.27
CA PHE A 212 17.06 -5.61 -13.61
C PHE A 212 18.07 -5.99 -14.67
N TYR A 213 17.64 -6.81 -15.62
CA TYR A 213 18.41 -7.18 -16.80
C TYR A 213 17.96 -6.33 -17.97
N ARG A 214 18.91 -5.65 -18.63
CA ARG A 214 18.64 -4.89 -19.83
C ARG A 214 19.14 -5.61 -21.06
N ASP A 215 18.36 -5.55 -22.13
CA ASP A 215 18.80 -6.07 -23.42
C ASP A 215 19.91 -5.19 -24.05
N ALA A 216 20.46 -5.66 -25.18
CA ALA A 216 21.48 -4.92 -25.92
C ALA A 216 21.04 -3.53 -26.43
N LYS A 217 19.73 -3.20 -26.34
CA LYS A 217 19.15 -1.89 -26.68
C LYS A 217 18.97 -1.00 -25.44
N GLY A 218 19.33 -1.49 -24.25
CA GLY A 218 19.18 -0.77 -23.00
C GLY A 218 17.76 -0.74 -22.44
N GLN A 219 16.86 -1.57 -22.97
CA GLN A 219 15.50 -1.71 -22.45
C GLN A 219 15.50 -2.70 -21.28
N ASP A 220 14.66 -2.43 -20.26
CA ASP A 220 14.46 -3.37 -19.15
C ASP A 220 13.75 -4.60 -19.68
N VAL A 221 14.35 -5.76 -19.50
CA VAL A 221 13.82 -7.00 -20.08
C VAL A 221 12.98 -7.74 -19.05
N LYS A 222 13.49 -7.96 -17.88
CA LYS A 222 12.78 -8.61 -16.76
C LYS A 222 13.51 -8.35 -15.45
N PRO A 223 12.81 -8.17 -14.33
CA PRO A 223 13.44 -8.29 -13.02
C PRO A 223 13.87 -9.75 -12.78
N ALA A 224 14.91 -9.95 -11.97
CA ALA A 224 15.16 -11.22 -11.30
C ALA A 224 14.01 -11.54 -10.32
N ASP A 225 13.96 -12.76 -9.79
CA ASP A 225 13.11 -13.00 -8.63
C ASP A 225 13.52 -12.05 -7.50
N PRO A 226 12.60 -11.25 -6.96
CA PRO A 226 12.92 -10.35 -5.85
C PRO A 226 13.36 -11.12 -4.61
N VAL A 227 14.13 -10.47 -3.77
CA VAL A 227 14.67 -11.08 -2.54
C VAL A 227 14.29 -10.21 -1.35
N ILE A 228 13.54 -10.76 -0.41
CA ILE A 228 13.37 -10.12 0.89
C ILE A 228 14.64 -10.31 1.69
N SER A 229 15.23 -9.21 2.13
CA SER A 229 16.55 -9.13 2.75
C SER A 229 16.50 -8.40 4.09
N LEU A 230 17.50 -8.66 4.91
CA LEU A 230 17.73 -8.02 6.21
C LEU A 230 19.11 -7.37 6.23
N SER A 231 19.18 -6.13 6.72
CA SER A 231 20.42 -5.53 7.19
C SER A 231 20.27 -5.04 8.63
N GLU A 232 21.36 -5.06 9.37
CA GLU A 232 21.41 -4.74 10.79
C GLU A 232 22.40 -3.61 11.04
N GLY A 233 21.99 -2.66 11.87
CA GLY A 233 22.85 -1.54 12.20
C GLY A 233 22.34 -0.75 13.40
N ARG A 234 22.85 0.45 13.55
CA ARG A 234 22.45 1.40 14.59
C ARG A 234 22.22 2.78 13.98
N ILE A 235 21.40 3.54 14.67
CA ILE A 235 21.23 4.97 14.41
C ILE A 235 21.84 5.67 15.61
N GLU A 236 22.85 6.48 15.38
CA GLU A 236 23.68 7.06 16.42
C GLU A 236 23.94 8.54 16.17
N LYS A 237 24.06 9.32 17.23
CA LYS A 237 24.49 10.70 17.14
C LYS A 237 26.03 10.77 17.20
N VAL A 238 26.65 11.14 16.08
CA VAL A 238 28.10 11.29 15.95
C VAL A 238 28.42 12.72 15.56
N ASP A 239 29.21 13.42 16.34
CA ASP A 239 29.63 14.82 16.10
C ASP A 239 28.44 15.79 15.90
N GLY A 240 27.34 15.53 16.61
CA GLY A 240 26.12 16.36 16.54
C GLY A 240 25.18 16.05 15.39
N ALA A 241 25.54 15.15 14.48
CA ALA A 241 24.70 14.65 13.40
C ALA A 241 24.21 13.23 13.69
N VAL A 242 23.04 12.89 13.19
CA VAL A 242 22.51 11.52 13.25
C VAL A 242 23.03 10.75 12.05
N LYS A 243 23.61 9.59 12.29
CA LYS A 243 24.18 8.72 11.26
C LYS A 243 23.74 7.28 11.44
N THR A 244 23.71 6.55 10.35
CA THR A 244 23.61 5.09 10.34
C THR A 244 25.01 4.49 10.45
N ALA A 245 25.12 3.37 11.19
CA ALA A 245 26.36 2.59 11.34
C ALA A 245 26.00 1.10 11.37
N GLY A 246 26.86 0.24 10.84
CA GLY A 246 26.70 -1.22 10.90
C GLY A 246 25.87 -1.83 9.78
N PHE A 247 25.34 -1.05 8.86
CA PHE A 247 24.55 -1.56 7.72
C PHE A 247 25.44 -1.97 6.52
N GLU A 248 26.58 -2.62 6.79
CA GLU A 248 27.54 -3.04 5.75
C GLU A 248 27.29 -4.47 5.25
N THR A 249 26.33 -5.18 5.84
CA THR A 249 26.03 -6.57 5.48
C THR A 249 24.55 -6.74 5.23
N VAL A 250 24.22 -7.42 4.14
CA VAL A 250 22.85 -7.79 3.79
C VAL A 250 22.71 -9.32 3.79
N THR A 251 21.69 -9.81 4.47
CA THR A 251 21.35 -11.23 4.56
C THR A 251 20.06 -11.50 3.76
N PRO A 252 20.09 -12.30 2.69
CA PRO A 252 18.87 -12.72 2.01
C PRO A 252 18.05 -13.64 2.90
N LEU A 253 16.77 -13.35 3.10
CA LEU A 253 15.86 -14.10 3.95
C LEU A 253 14.93 -15.02 3.16
N LEU A 254 14.18 -14.46 2.21
CA LEU A 254 13.12 -15.15 1.51
C LEU A 254 13.19 -14.87 -0.01
N ARG A 255 12.83 -15.90 -0.80
CA ARG A 255 12.68 -15.83 -2.26
C ARG A 255 11.39 -16.53 -2.67
N PRO A 256 10.70 -16.12 -3.74
CA PRO A 256 9.52 -16.83 -4.20
C PRO A 256 9.88 -18.28 -4.55
N ASP A 257 9.04 -19.22 -4.12
CA ASP A 257 9.34 -20.66 -4.19
C ASP A 257 8.73 -21.37 -5.42
N GLY A 258 7.86 -20.67 -6.16
CA GLY A 258 7.12 -21.24 -7.28
C GLY A 258 6.06 -22.26 -6.89
N GLN A 259 5.85 -22.48 -5.58
CA GLN A 259 4.88 -23.42 -5.02
C GLN A 259 3.76 -22.71 -4.26
N ARG A 260 4.10 -21.74 -3.41
CA ARG A 260 3.15 -20.81 -2.77
C ARG A 260 3.08 -19.49 -3.52
N TYR A 261 4.23 -19.00 -3.94
CA TYR A 261 4.36 -17.66 -4.53
C TYR A 261 5.02 -17.74 -5.92
N GLN A 262 4.48 -16.94 -6.86
CA GLN A 262 4.99 -16.90 -8.23
C GLN A 262 6.45 -16.48 -8.30
N THR A 263 7.21 -17.16 -9.16
CA THR A 263 8.53 -16.74 -9.64
C THR A 263 8.41 -15.95 -10.95
N LYS A 264 9.47 -15.26 -11.34
CA LYS A 264 9.53 -14.55 -12.64
C LYS A 264 9.29 -15.46 -13.86
N ASP A 265 9.60 -16.75 -13.74
CA ASP A 265 9.36 -17.71 -14.81
C ASP A 265 7.88 -18.06 -14.96
N GLN A 266 7.12 -17.96 -13.87
CA GLN A 266 5.67 -18.13 -13.86
C GLN A 266 4.94 -16.83 -14.23
N ASN A 267 5.49 -15.68 -13.83
CA ASN A 267 4.93 -14.35 -14.08
C ASN A 267 6.04 -13.32 -14.32
N PRO A 268 6.19 -12.74 -15.53
CA PRO A 268 7.21 -11.72 -15.78
C PRO A 268 6.99 -10.42 -14.98
N PHE A 269 5.81 -10.23 -14.39
CA PHE A 269 5.42 -9.10 -13.54
C PHE A 269 5.28 -9.53 -12.08
N VAL A 270 6.05 -10.54 -11.65
CA VAL A 270 5.96 -11.11 -10.31
C VAL A 270 6.06 -10.04 -9.22
N ASN A 271 5.13 -10.11 -8.28
CA ASN A 271 5.17 -9.38 -7.03
C ASN A 271 5.65 -10.32 -5.92
N PHE A 272 6.70 -9.92 -5.23
CA PHE A 272 7.23 -10.58 -4.04
C PHE A 272 8.11 -9.56 -3.31
N ARG A 273 7.51 -8.70 -2.44
CA ARG A 273 8.19 -7.52 -1.90
C ARG A 273 7.53 -6.97 -0.65
N ASP A 274 8.08 -5.87 -0.14
CA ASP A 274 7.51 -5.01 0.90
C ASP A 274 7.29 -5.73 2.23
N PRO A 275 8.35 -6.30 2.86
CA PRO A 275 8.22 -7.01 4.11
C PRO A 275 7.84 -6.08 5.26
N PHE A 276 6.83 -6.46 6.02
CA PHE A 276 6.42 -5.82 7.27
C PHE A 276 6.49 -6.84 8.41
N THR A 277 7.23 -6.52 9.48
CA THR A 277 7.42 -7.43 10.62
C THR A 277 6.69 -6.94 11.87
N PHE A 278 6.05 -7.85 12.57
CA PHE A 278 5.30 -7.57 13.79
C PHE A 278 5.33 -8.78 14.74
N THR A 279 4.98 -8.53 16.01
CA THR A 279 4.77 -9.60 16.99
C THR A 279 3.29 -9.64 17.37
N ASP A 280 2.67 -10.80 17.23
CA ASP A 280 1.29 -10.99 17.65
C ASP A 280 1.24 -11.19 19.17
N PRO A 281 0.48 -10.38 19.93
CA PRO A 281 0.37 -10.51 21.37
C PRO A 281 -0.30 -11.83 21.81
N ASP A 282 -1.13 -12.43 20.96
CA ASP A 282 -1.78 -13.71 21.23
C ASP A 282 -0.82 -14.89 21.08
N HIS A 283 0.27 -14.69 20.32
CA HIS A 283 1.31 -15.69 20.04
C HIS A 283 2.68 -15.19 20.53
N ARG A 284 2.78 -14.97 21.82
CA ARG A 284 3.95 -14.36 22.46
C ARG A 284 5.25 -15.09 22.13
N GLY A 285 6.26 -14.31 21.80
CA GLY A 285 7.60 -14.80 21.46
C GLY A 285 7.78 -15.19 20.00
N LYS A 286 6.73 -15.06 19.17
CA LYS A 286 6.83 -15.25 17.71
C LYS A 286 6.74 -13.92 16.99
N THR A 287 7.67 -13.72 16.07
CA THR A 287 7.65 -12.60 15.13
C THR A 287 7.21 -13.12 13.77
N TYR A 288 6.28 -12.43 13.17
CA TYR A 288 5.72 -12.72 11.85
C TYR A 288 6.14 -11.64 10.85
N MET A 289 6.09 -12.01 9.58
CA MET A 289 6.30 -11.11 8.45
C MET A 289 5.17 -11.29 7.46
N VAL A 290 4.50 -10.20 7.11
CA VAL A 290 3.64 -10.15 5.91
C VAL A 290 4.39 -9.47 4.77
N PHE A 291 4.09 -9.85 3.54
CA PHE A 291 4.71 -9.30 2.34
C PHE A 291 3.77 -9.42 1.15
N GLU A 292 3.93 -8.56 0.16
CA GLU A 292 3.22 -8.68 -1.10
C GLU A 292 3.70 -9.90 -1.87
N ALA A 293 2.76 -10.64 -2.47
CA ALA A 293 3.06 -11.76 -3.35
C ALA A 293 1.95 -11.98 -4.39
N ASN A 294 2.20 -12.90 -5.33
CA ASN A 294 1.18 -13.49 -6.19
C ASN A 294 1.09 -14.99 -5.93
N VAL A 295 -0.12 -15.53 -6.01
CA VAL A 295 -0.38 -16.98 -5.89
C VAL A 295 0.37 -17.75 -6.96
N ALA A 296 1.05 -18.84 -6.58
CA ALA A 296 1.87 -19.63 -7.49
C ALA A 296 1.08 -20.17 -8.71
N GLY A 297 1.79 -20.46 -9.77
CA GLY A 297 1.25 -20.92 -11.04
C GLY A 297 1.53 -19.94 -12.17
N LYS A 298 1.42 -20.41 -13.40
CA LYS A 298 1.72 -19.57 -14.57
C LYS A 298 0.63 -18.52 -14.78
N ARG A 299 1.04 -17.27 -14.94
CA ARG A 299 0.14 -16.16 -15.16
C ARG A 299 -0.84 -16.42 -16.29
N GLY A 300 -2.12 -16.27 -16.01
CA GLY A 300 -3.21 -16.48 -16.97
C GLY A 300 -3.67 -17.92 -17.14
N GLU A 301 -2.95 -18.88 -16.57
CA GLU A 301 -3.32 -20.30 -16.57
C GLU A 301 -3.95 -20.75 -15.24
N GLN A 302 -3.85 -19.92 -14.17
CA GLN A 302 -4.49 -20.18 -12.90
C GLN A 302 -6.02 -20.16 -13.05
N GLN A 303 -6.68 -20.95 -12.22
CA GLN A 303 -8.12 -20.96 -12.11
C GLN A 303 -8.53 -20.19 -10.84
N CYS A 304 -9.52 -19.32 -10.96
CA CYS A 304 -10.19 -18.79 -9.80
C CYS A 304 -11.14 -19.88 -9.28
N ASP A 305 -11.13 -20.12 -8.00
CA ASP A 305 -12.10 -21.06 -7.43
C ASP A 305 -13.47 -20.39 -7.20
N GLU A 306 -14.45 -21.17 -6.74
CA GLU A 306 -15.79 -20.66 -6.52
C GLU A 306 -15.81 -19.56 -5.45
N THR A 307 -14.94 -19.65 -4.45
CA THR A 307 -14.85 -18.68 -3.35
C THR A 307 -14.26 -17.37 -3.82
N ASP A 308 -13.23 -17.37 -4.66
CA ASP A 308 -12.67 -16.16 -5.28
C ASP A 308 -13.73 -15.38 -6.07
N LEU A 309 -14.64 -16.09 -6.71
CA LEU A 309 -15.76 -15.51 -7.45
C LEU A 309 -16.91 -15.06 -6.53
N GLY A 310 -16.87 -15.40 -5.25
CA GLY A 310 -17.90 -15.07 -4.27
C GLY A 310 -19.04 -16.09 -4.21
N TYR A 311 -18.84 -17.31 -4.70
CA TYR A 311 -19.79 -18.40 -4.62
C TYR A 311 -19.45 -19.37 -3.48
N ARG A 312 -20.40 -20.20 -3.11
CA ARG A 312 -20.14 -21.31 -2.19
C ARG A 312 -19.45 -22.45 -2.95
N LYS A 313 -18.59 -23.17 -2.27
CA LYS A 313 -17.93 -24.35 -2.84
C LYS A 313 -18.95 -25.32 -3.43
N GLY A 314 -18.76 -25.71 -4.70
CA GLY A 314 -19.67 -26.57 -5.46
C GLY A 314 -20.90 -25.86 -6.02
N ASP A 315 -20.94 -24.52 -6.06
CA ASP A 315 -22.02 -23.79 -6.71
C ASP A 315 -21.86 -23.91 -8.25
N PRO A 316 -22.86 -24.46 -8.97
CA PRO A 316 -22.78 -24.60 -10.42
C PRO A 316 -22.68 -23.28 -11.19
N LYS A 317 -22.94 -22.13 -10.54
CA LYS A 317 -22.77 -20.80 -11.14
C LYS A 317 -21.30 -20.37 -11.21
N ALA A 318 -20.42 -21.02 -10.42
CA ALA A 318 -18.99 -20.74 -10.43
C ALA A 318 -18.30 -21.21 -11.73
N GLU A 319 -18.96 -22.07 -12.51
CA GLU A 319 -18.41 -22.60 -13.76
C GLU A 319 -18.56 -21.63 -14.96
N ASP A 320 -18.72 -20.31 -14.76
CA ASP A 320 -18.75 -19.39 -15.92
C ASP A 320 -17.37 -18.85 -16.27
N PRO A 321 -16.59 -19.57 -17.12
CA PRO A 321 -15.27 -19.11 -17.54
C PRO A 321 -15.30 -17.81 -18.32
N LYS A 322 -16.49 -17.35 -18.77
CA LYS A 322 -16.65 -16.09 -19.50
C LYS A 322 -16.46 -14.88 -18.60
N GLU A 323 -16.94 -14.93 -17.35
CA GLU A 323 -16.67 -13.84 -16.40
C GLU A 323 -15.18 -13.73 -16.14
N VAL A 324 -14.50 -14.82 -15.90
CA VAL A 324 -13.07 -14.88 -15.59
C VAL A 324 -12.23 -14.41 -16.77
N THR A 325 -12.46 -15.00 -17.96
CA THR A 325 -11.62 -14.73 -19.13
C THR A 325 -11.92 -13.37 -19.77
N ALA A 326 -13.20 -12.97 -19.85
CA ALA A 326 -13.58 -11.70 -20.46
C ALA A 326 -13.19 -10.47 -19.62
N THR A 327 -13.02 -10.66 -18.32
CA THR A 327 -12.59 -9.60 -17.40
C THR A 327 -11.09 -9.62 -17.11
N GLY A 328 -10.36 -10.61 -17.59
CA GLY A 328 -8.95 -10.81 -17.27
C GLY A 328 -8.72 -11.15 -15.79
N ALA A 329 -9.73 -11.64 -15.09
CA ALA A 329 -9.65 -11.94 -13.67
C ALA A 329 -8.56 -12.98 -13.37
N ASN A 330 -8.38 -13.98 -14.22
CA ASN A 330 -7.34 -15.01 -14.11
C ASN A 330 -5.89 -14.47 -14.22
N LEU A 331 -5.70 -13.21 -14.51
CA LEU A 331 -4.40 -12.56 -14.51
C LEU A 331 -4.14 -11.78 -13.21
N GLN A 332 -5.14 -11.64 -12.37
CA GLN A 332 -5.11 -10.90 -11.11
C GLN A 332 -5.00 -11.91 -9.95
N MET A 333 -3.80 -12.18 -9.52
CA MET A 333 -3.47 -13.27 -8.60
C MET A 333 -2.71 -12.80 -7.37
N ALA A 334 -3.02 -11.60 -6.86
CA ALA A 334 -2.35 -11.09 -5.68
C ALA A 334 -2.68 -11.88 -4.42
N SER A 335 -1.72 -11.95 -3.53
CA SER A 335 -1.84 -12.50 -2.19
C SER A 335 -0.98 -11.73 -1.19
N ILE A 336 -1.36 -11.76 0.07
CA ILE A 336 -0.53 -11.32 1.18
C ILE A 336 0.12 -12.54 1.79
N GLY A 337 1.43 -12.66 1.57
CA GLY A 337 2.23 -13.75 2.10
C GLY A 337 2.42 -13.65 3.61
N LEU A 338 2.68 -14.78 4.24
CA LEU A 338 2.98 -14.87 5.66
C LEU A 338 4.21 -15.75 5.88
N ALA A 339 5.11 -15.29 6.75
CA ALA A 339 6.23 -16.07 7.25
C ALA A 339 6.40 -15.87 8.75
N VAL A 340 7.07 -16.80 9.41
CA VAL A 340 7.37 -16.73 10.83
C VAL A 340 8.88 -16.89 11.05
N ALA A 341 9.42 -16.13 12.00
CA ALA A 341 10.82 -16.22 12.36
C ALA A 341 11.12 -17.51 13.15
N ASP A 342 12.21 -18.18 12.79
CA ASP A 342 12.71 -19.38 13.45
C ASP A 342 13.64 -19.05 14.62
N ASP A 343 14.18 -17.83 14.66
CA ASP A 343 15.12 -17.39 15.69
C ASP A 343 14.78 -15.98 16.21
N ALA A 344 15.28 -15.67 17.40
CA ALA A 344 15.08 -14.37 18.03
C ALA A 344 15.83 -13.24 17.32
N ASP A 345 16.86 -13.56 16.56
CA ASP A 345 17.66 -12.60 15.78
C ASP A 345 17.03 -12.30 14.42
N LEU A 346 15.88 -12.89 14.12
CA LEU A 346 15.09 -12.66 12.90
C LEU A 346 15.91 -12.88 11.61
N THR A 347 16.88 -13.80 11.65
CA THR A 347 17.77 -14.11 10.52
C THR A 347 17.33 -15.33 9.73
N LYS A 348 16.39 -16.12 10.27
CA LYS A 348 15.86 -17.33 9.65
C LYS A 348 14.34 -17.30 9.68
N TRP A 349 13.75 -17.62 8.56
CA TRP A 349 12.31 -17.56 8.35
C TRP A 349 11.83 -18.78 7.57
N HIS A 350 10.60 -19.20 7.85
CA HIS A 350 9.90 -20.13 6.98
C HIS A 350 8.50 -19.62 6.64
N TYR A 351 7.99 -20.05 5.48
CA TYR A 351 6.65 -19.71 5.02
C TYR A 351 5.57 -20.42 5.81
N LEU A 352 4.51 -19.69 6.08
CA LEU A 352 3.18 -20.20 6.34
C LEU A 352 2.32 -20.02 5.07
N ASP A 353 1.13 -20.59 5.04
CA ASP A 353 0.21 -20.32 3.95
C ASP A 353 -0.15 -18.82 3.90
N PRO A 354 -0.52 -18.27 2.74
CA PRO A 354 -0.88 -16.87 2.61
C PRO A 354 -1.91 -16.44 3.65
N LEU A 355 -1.78 -15.21 4.15
CA LEU A 355 -2.73 -14.66 5.11
C LEU A 355 -4.05 -14.30 4.43
N LEU A 356 -3.97 -13.76 3.21
CA LEU A 356 -5.10 -13.37 2.39
C LEU A 356 -4.76 -13.58 0.92
N GLU A 357 -5.70 -14.11 0.16
CA GLU A 357 -5.65 -14.15 -1.30
C GLU A 357 -6.68 -13.21 -1.91
N SER A 358 -6.25 -12.49 -2.96
CA SER A 358 -7.07 -11.58 -3.75
C SER A 358 -7.16 -12.05 -5.20
N ALA A 359 -7.15 -13.38 -5.37
CA ALA A 359 -7.26 -14.01 -6.68
C ALA A 359 -8.54 -13.54 -7.40
N CYS A 360 -8.40 -13.25 -8.70
CA CYS A 360 -9.47 -12.72 -9.53
C CYS A 360 -9.97 -11.30 -9.18
N VAL A 361 -9.34 -10.64 -8.24
CA VAL A 361 -9.70 -9.28 -7.80
C VAL A 361 -8.66 -8.28 -8.28
N THR A 362 -7.43 -8.41 -7.80
CA THR A 362 -6.32 -7.50 -8.10
C THR A 362 -5.02 -8.28 -8.30
N ASP A 363 -4.07 -7.68 -8.99
CA ASP A 363 -2.71 -8.23 -9.15
C ASP A 363 -1.72 -7.65 -8.12
N GLN A 364 -2.15 -6.69 -7.33
CA GLN A 364 -1.31 -6.02 -6.33
C GLN A 364 -1.98 -5.96 -4.97
N THR A 365 -1.22 -6.37 -3.96
CA THR A 365 -1.47 -6.18 -2.53
C THR A 365 -0.21 -5.61 -1.90
N GLU A 366 0.23 -4.44 -2.43
CA GLU A 366 1.49 -3.82 -2.05
C GLU A 366 1.48 -3.35 -0.59
N ARG A 367 2.66 -3.37 0.01
CA ARG A 367 2.94 -2.88 1.36
C ARG A 367 1.91 -3.34 2.38
N PRO A 368 1.73 -4.67 2.52
CA PRO A 368 0.81 -5.18 3.50
C PRO A 368 1.29 -4.86 4.92
N GLU A 369 0.36 -4.47 5.79
CA GLU A 369 0.62 -4.10 7.17
C GLU A 369 -0.40 -4.74 8.10
N VAL A 370 0.03 -5.09 9.30
CA VAL A 370 -0.86 -5.59 10.36
C VAL A 370 -0.84 -4.61 11.53
N MET A 371 -2.01 -4.07 11.86
CA MET A 371 -2.23 -3.28 13.06
C MET A 371 -3.12 -4.07 14.02
N ILE A 372 -2.69 -4.18 15.27
CA ILE A 372 -3.48 -4.87 16.31
C ILE A 372 -3.96 -3.81 17.29
N GLN A 373 -5.27 -3.63 17.34
CA GLN A 373 -5.90 -2.61 18.16
C GLN A 373 -7.27 -3.11 18.68
N ASP A 374 -7.54 -2.88 19.96
CA ASP A 374 -8.82 -3.22 20.61
C ASP A 374 -9.26 -4.69 20.44
N GLY A 375 -8.28 -5.61 20.42
CA GLY A 375 -8.50 -7.04 20.22
C GLY A 375 -8.88 -7.42 18.80
N LYS A 376 -8.66 -6.54 17.84
CA LYS A 376 -8.84 -6.77 16.40
C LYS A 376 -7.51 -6.76 15.68
N HIS A 377 -7.41 -7.58 14.65
CA HIS A 377 -6.33 -7.58 13.67
C HIS A 377 -6.83 -6.87 12.43
N TYR A 378 -6.22 -5.74 12.10
CA TYR A 378 -6.45 -5.02 10.87
C TYR A 378 -5.32 -5.35 9.91
N LEU A 379 -5.67 -5.79 8.71
CA LEU A 379 -4.74 -6.06 7.62
C LEU A 379 -4.97 -5.01 6.56
N PHE A 380 -3.96 -4.21 6.25
CA PHE A 380 -4.01 -3.17 5.23
C PHE A 380 -3.12 -3.54 4.05
N THR A 381 -3.49 -3.07 2.88
CA THR A 381 -2.68 -3.14 1.67
C THR A 381 -3.04 -1.99 0.75
N ILE A 382 -2.19 -1.68 -0.21
CA ILE A 382 -2.47 -0.71 -1.26
C ILE A 382 -2.60 -1.41 -2.61
N SER A 383 -3.47 -0.88 -3.46
CA SER A 383 -3.67 -1.38 -4.81
C SER A 383 -3.81 -0.24 -5.81
N HIS A 384 -3.15 -0.37 -6.95
CA HIS A 384 -3.39 0.50 -8.08
C HIS A 384 -4.73 0.18 -8.73
N ARG A 385 -5.44 1.22 -9.16
CA ARG A 385 -6.67 1.06 -9.93
C ARG A 385 -6.47 0.18 -11.17
N SER A 386 -5.32 0.30 -11.80
CA SER A 386 -4.96 -0.43 -13.02
C SER A 386 -4.75 -1.92 -12.80
N THR A 387 -4.57 -2.39 -11.58
CA THR A 387 -4.33 -3.79 -11.25
C THR A 387 -5.59 -4.56 -10.90
N PHE A 388 -6.73 -3.89 -10.78
CA PHE A 388 -8.00 -4.57 -10.61
C PHE A 388 -8.48 -5.25 -11.89
N ALA A 389 -9.07 -6.41 -11.76
CA ALA A 389 -9.77 -7.08 -12.85
C ALA A 389 -10.95 -6.22 -13.35
N ASN A 390 -11.25 -6.30 -14.65
CA ASN A 390 -12.37 -5.55 -15.21
C ASN A 390 -13.69 -5.84 -14.48
N GLY A 391 -14.47 -4.77 -14.24
CA GLY A 391 -15.70 -4.84 -13.48
C GLY A 391 -15.54 -4.65 -11.97
N ILE A 392 -14.30 -4.40 -11.51
CA ILE A 392 -14.00 -3.88 -10.18
C ILE A 392 -13.45 -2.47 -10.38
N ASP A 393 -14.14 -1.48 -9.85
CA ASP A 393 -13.78 -0.06 -10.04
C ASP A 393 -13.32 0.54 -8.70
N GLY A 394 -12.12 0.13 -8.27
CA GLY A 394 -11.46 0.63 -7.07
C GLY A 394 -10.55 1.82 -7.37
N PRO A 395 -10.51 2.86 -6.51
CA PRO A 395 -9.54 3.95 -6.63
C PRO A 395 -8.12 3.46 -6.30
N GLU A 396 -7.13 4.24 -6.68
CA GLU A 396 -5.80 4.18 -6.08
C GLU A 396 -5.92 4.39 -4.57
N GLY A 397 -5.34 3.55 -3.74
CA GLY A 397 -5.39 3.76 -2.31
C GLY A 397 -5.27 2.52 -1.44
N VAL A 398 -5.65 2.71 -0.18
CA VAL A 398 -5.56 1.70 0.88
C VAL A 398 -6.85 0.91 0.97
N TYR A 399 -6.69 -0.40 1.03
CA TYR A 399 -7.74 -1.37 1.30
C TYR A 399 -7.46 -2.09 2.62
N GLY A 400 -8.49 -2.28 3.44
CA GLY A 400 -8.37 -2.84 4.77
C GLY A 400 -9.35 -3.97 5.03
N PHE A 401 -8.88 -4.89 5.85
CA PHE A 401 -9.62 -6.08 6.27
C PHE A 401 -9.50 -6.21 7.78
N VAL A 402 -10.51 -6.76 8.42
CA VAL A 402 -10.51 -6.94 9.87
C VAL A 402 -10.82 -8.37 10.25
N GLY A 403 -10.07 -8.87 11.23
CA GLY A 403 -10.21 -10.21 11.79
C GLY A 403 -10.12 -10.21 13.33
N ASN A 404 -10.37 -11.35 13.95
CA ASN A 404 -10.32 -11.54 15.40
C ASN A 404 -9.03 -12.24 15.88
N GLY A 405 -8.07 -12.45 15.01
CA GLY A 405 -6.78 -13.05 15.28
C GLY A 405 -5.92 -12.96 14.05
N LEU A 406 -4.62 -13.22 14.19
CA LEU A 406 -3.68 -13.15 13.07
C LEU A 406 -4.17 -13.97 11.87
N ARG A 407 -4.54 -15.22 12.11
CA ARG A 407 -5.15 -16.06 11.08
C ARG A 407 -6.65 -16.17 11.36
N SER A 408 -7.42 -15.46 10.58
CA SER A 408 -8.88 -15.45 10.67
C SER A 408 -9.49 -15.19 9.29
N ASP A 409 -10.80 -15.41 9.18
CA ASP A 409 -11.55 -15.09 7.97
C ASP A 409 -11.73 -13.55 7.88
N TYR A 410 -10.65 -12.87 7.48
CA TYR A 410 -10.61 -11.42 7.32
C TYR A 410 -11.74 -10.93 6.42
N LYS A 411 -12.49 -9.95 6.89
CA LYS A 411 -13.58 -9.32 6.14
C LYS A 411 -13.19 -7.91 5.69
N PRO A 412 -13.51 -7.56 4.44
CA PRO A 412 -13.29 -6.21 3.96
C PRO A 412 -14.03 -5.20 4.82
N MET A 413 -13.35 -4.12 5.20
CA MET A 413 -13.89 -3.03 6.02
C MET A 413 -14.91 -2.18 5.25
N ASN A 414 -15.50 -1.21 5.92
CA ASN A 414 -16.35 -0.17 5.34
C ASN A 414 -17.49 -0.73 4.47
N GLY A 415 -18.32 -1.57 5.10
CA GLY A 415 -19.49 -2.16 4.45
C GLY A 415 -19.17 -3.20 3.39
N GLY A 416 -18.01 -3.86 3.50
CA GLY A 416 -17.56 -4.92 2.61
C GLY A 416 -16.82 -4.44 1.37
N SER A 417 -16.60 -3.14 1.22
CA SER A 417 -15.82 -2.59 0.11
C SER A 417 -14.31 -2.76 0.28
N GLY A 418 -13.84 -2.82 1.50
CA GLY A 418 -12.43 -2.78 1.85
C GLY A 418 -11.76 -1.41 1.73
N LEU A 419 -12.37 -0.43 1.06
CA LEU A 419 -11.74 0.88 0.87
C LEU A 419 -11.59 1.62 2.19
N VAL A 420 -10.36 1.94 2.56
CA VAL A 420 -9.99 2.68 3.78
C VAL A 420 -9.62 4.12 3.47
N LEU A 421 -8.79 4.33 2.45
CA LEU A 421 -8.33 5.66 2.05
C LEU A 421 -8.04 5.71 0.55
N GLY A 422 -8.85 6.44 -0.20
CA GLY A 422 -8.66 6.68 -1.63
C GLY A 422 -8.16 8.09 -1.93
N ASN A 423 -7.83 8.33 -3.18
CA ASN A 423 -7.36 9.64 -3.65
C ASN A 423 -8.48 10.62 -3.93
N PRO A 424 -8.23 11.93 -3.86
CA PRO A 424 -9.20 12.94 -4.27
C PRO A 424 -9.51 12.85 -5.76
N THR A 425 -10.75 13.21 -6.12
CA THR A 425 -11.30 13.03 -7.48
C THR A 425 -10.66 13.92 -8.56
N ASN A 426 -10.02 15.03 -8.19
CA ASN A 426 -9.35 15.93 -9.12
C ASN A 426 -8.19 15.29 -9.90
N LEU A 427 -7.53 14.33 -9.29
CA LEU A 427 -6.47 13.51 -9.89
C LEU A 427 -6.93 12.08 -10.16
N ASN A 428 -8.18 11.76 -9.81
CA ASN A 428 -8.71 10.43 -9.99
C ASN A 428 -8.81 10.12 -11.47
N TYR A 429 -7.88 9.34 -11.91
CA TYR A 429 -7.63 9.13 -13.29
C TYR A 429 -8.62 8.14 -13.92
N ALA A 430 -9.01 8.47 -15.12
CA ALA A 430 -9.84 7.61 -15.97
C ALA A 430 -9.01 6.54 -16.72
N GLY A 431 -7.80 6.23 -16.26
CA GLY A 431 -7.03 5.12 -16.77
C GLY A 431 -7.76 3.82 -16.48
N GLY A 432 -7.98 3.03 -17.49
CA GLY A 432 -8.65 1.76 -17.35
C GLY A 432 -7.87 0.77 -16.50
N THR A 433 -8.49 -0.37 -16.22
CA THR A 433 -7.81 -1.53 -15.67
C THR A 433 -6.72 -2.00 -16.63
N ALA A 434 -5.82 -2.85 -16.21
CA ALA A 434 -4.77 -3.45 -17.05
C ALA A 434 -5.27 -4.08 -18.37
N TYR A 435 -6.58 -4.23 -18.50
CA TYR A 435 -7.28 -4.77 -19.67
C TYR A 435 -8.05 -3.71 -20.46
N ALA A 436 -8.11 -2.48 -19.97
CA ALA A 436 -8.69 -1.43 -20.78
C ALA A 436 -7.71 -1.02 -21.88
N PRO A 437 -8.19 -0.72 -23.09
CA PRO A 437 -7.33 -0.32 -24.21
C PRO A 437 -6.42 0.86 -23.93
N ASP A 438 -6.72 1.64 -22.90
CA ASP A 438 -6.06 2.89 -22.56
C ASP A 438 -4.94 2.72 -21.51
N TYR A 439 -4.80 1.55 -20.90
CA TYR A 439 -3.85 1.30 -19.81
C TYR A 439 -2.41 1.66 -20.18
N ASN A 440 -2.01 1.40 -21.42
CA ASN A 440 -0.64 1.67 -21.90
C ASN A 440 -0.44 3.10 -22.43
N GLN A 441 -1.45 3.96 -22.42
CA GLN A 441 -1.36 5.25 -23.11
C GLN A 441 -1.02 6.42 -22.20
N THR A 442 -1.37 6.35 -20.93
CA THR A 442 -0.95 7.35 -19.93
C THR A 442 -1.16 6.76 -18.53
N PRO A 443 -0.10 6.48 -17.78
CA PRO A 443 -0.24 6.18 -16.36
C PRO A 443 -0.99 7.33 -15.71
N GLY A 444 -2.07 7.04 -15.01
CA GLY A 444 -2.85 8.05 -14.33
C GLY A 444 -2.01 8.79 -13.31
N ALA A 445 -2.29 10.07 -13.14
CA ALA A 445 -1.79 10.78 -12.00
C ALA A 445 -2.69 10.50 -10.80
N PHE A 446 -2.09 10.23 -9.66
CA PHE A 446 -2.75 10.11 -8.36
C PHE A 446 -1.95 10.96 -7.37
N GLN A 447 -2.61 11.40 -6.31
CA GLN A 447 -1.96 12.30 -5.34
C GLN A 447 -0.99 11.55 -4.45
N ALA A 448 -1.44 10.47 -3.85
CA ALA A 448 -0.67 9.61 -2.98
C ALA A 448 -1.10 8.17 -3.22
N TYR A 449 -0.15 7.26 -3.30
CA TYR A 449 -0.44 5.85 -3.51
C TYR A 449 -0.02 5.02 -2.31
N SER A 450 1.26 5.06 -2.00
CA SER A 450 1.83 4.30 -0.91
C SER A 450 1.56 4.97 0.43
N SER A 451 1.01 4.20 1.34
CA SER A 451 0.64 4.64 2.68
C SER A 451 1.18 3.66 3.70
N TYR A 452 1.53 4.17 4.88
CA TYR A 452 1.94 3.40 6.05
C TYR A 452 1.05 3.80 7.21
N ILE A 453 0.31 2.84 7.78
CA ILE A 453 -0.67 3.08 8.84
C ILE A 453 -0.06 2.74 10.19
N LEU A 454 0.01 3.74 11.06
CA LEU A 454 0.53 3.61 12.41
C LEU A 454 -0.57 3.25 13.42
N PRO A 455 -0.23 2.59 14.52
CA PRO A 455 -1.14 2.47 15.65
C PRO A 455 -1.70 3.83 16.06
N GLY A 456 -3.03 3.90 16.24
CA GLY A 456 -3.73 5.17 16.48
C GLY A 456 -4.19 5.89 15.22
N GLY A 457 -3.99 5.28 14.04
CA GLY A 457 -4.63 5.71 12.79
C GLY A 457 -3.90 6.78 12.00
N LEU A 458 -2.69 7.20 12.39
CA LEU A 458 -1.90 8.12 11.56
C LEU A 458 -1.42 7.40 10.31
N VAL A 459 -1.51 8.07 9.16
CA VAL A 459 -1.15 7.53 7.86
C VAL A 459 -0.05 8.37 7.24
N GLU A 460 1.11 7.74 7.11
CA GLU A 460 2.26 8.29 6.40
C GLU A 460 2.15 8.00 4.90
N SER A 461 2.49 8.98 4.07
CA SER A 461 2.49 8.80 2.63
C SER A 461 3.53 9.69 1.94
N PHE A 462 3.63 9.56 0.62
CA PHE A 462 4.37 10.50 -0.22
C PHE A 462 3.44 11.13 -1.26
N ILE A 463 3.83 12.28 -1.77
CA ILE A 463 3.12 12.93 -2.87
C ILE A 463 3.67 12.40 -4.20
N ASP A 464 2.81 11.74 -5.00
CA ASP A 464 3.11 11.36 -6.38
C ASP A 464 2.84 12.53 -7.34
N ALA A 465 1.64 13.11 -7.26
CA ALA A 465 1.28 14.26 -8.09
C ALA A 465 0.29 15.18 -7.36
N VAL A 466 0.27 16.44 -7.76
CA VAL A 466 -0.74 17.43 -7.34
C VAL A 466 -1.26 18.20 -8.54
N GLY A 467 -2.42 18.83 -8.38
CA GLY A 467 -3.09 19.59 -9.46
C GLY A 467 -4.32 18.87 -9.97
N SER A 468 -4.54 18.87 -11.27
CA SER A 468 -5.69 18.23 -11.91
C SER A 468 -5.24 17.24 -12.98
N LYS A 469 -6.16 16.38 -13.42
CA LYS A 469 -5.90 15.39 -14.49
C LYS A 469 -5.37 16.01 -15.80
N ASP A 470 -5.69 17.26 -16.06
CA ASP A 470 -5.29 17.98 -17.28
C ASP A 470 -4.03 18.83 -17.09
N SER A 471 -3.67 19.10 -15.83
CA SER A 471 -2.49 19.88 -15.45
C SER A 471 -2.02 19.47 -14.07
N PHE A 472 -1.00 18.63 -14.00
CA PHE A 472 -0.43 18.18 -12.74
C PHE A 472 1.10 18.29 -12.75
N ARG A 473 1.70 18.39 -11.56
CA ARG A 473 3.14 18.23 -11.38
C ARG A 473 3.43 17.02 -10.50
N ARG A 474 4.53 16.34 -10.79
CA ARG A 474 5.05 15.26 -9.96
C ARG A 474 5.58 15.81 -8.63
N GLY A 475 5.38 15.03 -7.57
CA GLY A 475 5.88 15.31 -6.24
C GLY A 475 7.25 14.69 -6.01
N GLY A 476 7.28 13.43 -5.63
CA GLY A 476 8.49 12.75 -5.19
C GLY A 476 9.04 13.36 -3.91
N THR A 477 8.18 13.52 -2.92
CA THR A 477 8.49 14.07 -1.60
C THR A 477 7.51 13.51 -0.56
N LEU A 478 7.86 13.61 0.71
CA LEU A 478 6.96 13.20 1.79
C LEU A 478 5.63 13.95 1.73
N GLY A 479 4.55 13.27 2.07
CA GLY A 479 3.21 13.82 2.08
C GLY A 479 2.79 14.35 3.46
N PRO A 480 1.73 15.18 3.51
CA PRO A 480 1.08 15.49 4.78
C PRO A 480 0.45 14.23 5.37
N THR A 481 0.61 14.06 6.68
CA THR A 481 -0.03 12.98 7.42
C THR A 481 -1.53 13.20 7.48
N VAL A 482 -2.29 12.15 7.31
CA VAL A 482 -3.73 12.13 7.62
C VAL A 482 -3.99 11.19 8.79
N LYS A 483 -5.15 11.31 9.41
CA LYS A 483 -5.54 10.45 10.53
C LYS A 483 -6.85 9.74 10.21
N LEU A 484 -6.88 8.46 10.52
CA LEU A 484 -8.06 7.61 10.45
C LEU A 484 -8.53 7.26 11.87
N ASP A 485 -9.83 7.33 12.10
CA ASP A 485 -10.47 6.78 13.27
C ASP A 485 -11.08 5.42 12.91
N PHE A 486 -10.88 4.42 13.79
CA PHE A 486 -11.36 3.06 13.60
C PHE A 486 -12.44 2.72 14.64
N ASP A 487 -13.56 2.13 14.18
CA ASP A 487 -14.62 1.56 15.05
C ASP A 487 -15.03 0.18 14.49
N GLY A 488 -14.43 -0.86 15.03
CA GLY A 488 -14.70 -2.23 14.62
C GLY A 488 -14.29 -2.51 13.16
N ASP A 489 -15.26 -2.68 12.28
CA ASP A 489 -15.06 -2.93 10.84
C ASP A 489 -15.19 -1.66 9.97
N THR A 490 -15.23 -0.49 10.60
CA THR A 490 -15.31 0.80 9.89
C THR A 490 -14.11 1.68 10.17
N SER A 491 -13.81 2.55 9.22
CA SER A 491 -12.81 3.61 9.37
C SER A 491 -13.31 4.89 8.71
N GLU A 492 -12.94 6.02 9.30
CA GLU A 492 -13.28 7.34 8.80
C GLU A 492 -12.07 8.26 8.88
N LEU A 493 -11.92 9.13 7.88
CA LEU A 493 -10.90 10.17 7.91
C LEU A 493 -11.27 11.25 8.95
N ASP A 494 -10.38 11.48 9.93
CA ASP A 494 -10.52 12.56 10.91
C ASP A 494 -10.31 13.93 10.22
N ARG A 495 -11.40 14.57 9.82
CA ARG A 495 -11.38 15.91 9.23
C ARG A 495 -11.00 17.02 10.21
N GLY A 496 -10.99 16.74 11.50
CA GLY A 496 -10.54 17.65 12.55
C GLY A 496 -9.03 17.62 12.78
N TYR A 497 -8.33 16.63 12.20
CA TYR A 497 -6.89 16.53 12.28
C TYR A 497 -6.23 17.62 11.40
N GLY A 498 -5.37 18.46 12.01
CA GLY A 498 -4.68 19.52 11.29
C GLY A 498 -5.60 20.46 10.49
N ASP A 499 -5.17 20.87 9.31
CA ASP A 499 -5.92 21.74 8.39
C ASP A 499 -6.84 20.90 7.49
N GLY A 500 -8.10 20.69 7.92
CA GLY A 500 -9.11 20.00 7.12
C GLY A 500 -8.81 18.52 6.85
N GLY A 501 -8.09 17.88 7.78
CA GLY A 501 -7.70 16.47 7.70
C GLY A 501 -6.27 16.24 7.21
N LEU A 502 -5.50 17.30 6.92
CA LEU A 502 -4.07 17.21 6.63
C LEU A 502 -3.26 17.75 7.81
N GLY A 503 -2.38 16.93 8.36
CA GLY A 503 -1.39 17.34 9.36
C GLY A 503 -0.12 17.91 8.73
N ALA A 504 0.93 18.04 9.54
CA ALA A 504 2.24 18.39 9.02
C ALA A 504 2.80 17.23 8.15
N TYR A 505 3.77 17.55 7.31
CA TYR A 505 4.43 16.55 6.47
C TYR A 505 5.15 15.52 7.32
N ALA A 506 4.88 14.25 7.06
CA ALA A 506 5.36 13.10 7.82
C ALA A 506 5.26 13.36 9.34
N ASP A 507 4.06 13.71 9.80
CA ASP A 507 3.80 14.02 11.20
C ASP A 507 3.70 12.73 12.03
N ILE A 508 4.86 12.13 12.25
CA ILE A 508 5.00 10.94 13.09
C ILE A 508 5.20 11.42 14.53
N PRO A 509 4.24 11.22 15.43
CA PRO A 509 4.51 11.43 16.84
C PRO A 509 5.44 10.30 17.30
N THR A 510 6.52 10.68 17.95
CA THR A 510 7.30 9.70 18.71
C THR A 510 6.47 9.24 19.89
N THR A 511 6.10 7.99 19.88
CA THR A 511 5.36 7.39 20.98
C THR A 511 6.28 6.93 22.09
N ARG A 512 7.53 6.60 21.76
CA ARG A 512 8.53 6.12 22.72
C ARG A 512 9.94 6.63 22.37
N VAL A 513 10.75 6.81 23.39
CA VAL A 513 12.18 7.13 23.28
C VAL A 513 12.96 5.86 23.59
N PHE A 514 13.94 5.53 22.74
CA PHE A 514 14.83 4.41 23.04
C PHE A 514 15.61 4.70 24.32
N ASP A 515 15.44 3.86 25.32
CA ASP A 515 16.18 3.88 26.60
C ASP A 515 16.76 2.48 26.85
N PRO A 516 18.06 2.33 26.86
CA PRO A 516 18.70 1.02 27.15
C PRO A 516 18.31 0.43 28.50
N ALA A 517 17.86 1.27 29.45
CA ALA A 517 17.38 0.80 30.75
C ALA A 517 15.93 0.27 30.72
N HIS A 518 15.17 0.65 29.70
CA HIS A 518 13.80 0.23 29.46
C HIS A 518 13.60 -0.13 27.98
N PRO A 519 14.24 -1.22 27.52
CA PRO A 519 14.26 -1.58 26.11
C PRO A 519 12.87 -1.94 25.58
N PRO A 520 12.64 -1.83 24.26
CA PRO A 520 11.45 -2.35 23.60
C PRO A 520 11.30 -3.86 23.84
N GLN A 521 10.08 -4.30 24.00
CA GLN A 521 9.73 -5.72 24.23
C GLN A 521 9.62 -6.50 22.93
#